data_6b6a137f9840fc1be58515cbe9b36659
#
_entry.id   6b6a137f9840fc1be58515cbe9b36659
#
_cell.length_a   1.000
_cell.length_b   1.000
_cell.length_c   1.000
_cell.angle_alpha   90.00
_cell.angle_beta   90.00
_cell.angle_gamma   90.00
#
_symmetry.space_group_name_H-M   'P 1'
#
loop_
_entity.id
_entity.type
_entity.pdbx_description
1 polymer ?
#
loop_
_entity_poly.entity_id
_entity_poly.type
_entity_poly.pdbx_seq_one_letter_code
_entity_poly.pdbx_strand_id
1 'polypeptide(L)'
;MAKRETSPELTEEFKKTLEMTKIIDMEVDDELKRSFIAYAMAVNKSRAIPDVRDGLKPVHRRILYSMHEMGLYNDKAFRKCARIVGDCMGKFHPHGDSSVYDALVRLAQDFTINFPLVDGHGNFGSVDGDPAAASRYTECRMERLAEELLDDLL
;
A
#
# COMPACT_ATOMS: atom_id res chain seq x y z
N MET A 1 3.55 25.05 47.43
CA MET A 1 2.42 25.68 46.70
C MET A 1 2.96 26.16 45.35
N ALA A 2 2.78 25.41 44.30
CA ALA A 2 3.20 25.78 42.96
C ALA A 2 2.09 26.66 42.33
N LYS A 3 2.47 27.89 41.95
CA LYS A 3 1.60 28.79 41.18
C LYS A 3 1.30 28.13 39.81
N ARG A 4 0.02 27.89 39.51
CA ARG A 4 -0.45 27.63 38.15
C ARG A 4 -0.16 28.88 37.32
N GLU A 5 0.72 28.74 36.34
CA GLU A 5 0.87 29.76 35.29
C GLU A 5 -0.45 29.81 34.49
N THR A 6 -1.02 31.01 34.46
CA THR A 6 -2.18 31.31 33.62
C THR A 6 -1.79 31.19 32.16
N SER A 7 -2.59 30.46 31.39
CA SER A 7 -2.44 30.35 29.93
C SER A 7 -2.28 31.74 29.30
N PRO A 8 -1.40 31.90 28.30
CA PRO A 8 -1.19 33.16 27.62
C PRO A 8 -2.52 33.63 27.02
N GLU A 9 -2.84 34.89 27.28
CA GLU A 9 -4.01 35.54 26.67
C GLU A 9 -3.89 35.40 25.14
N LEU A 10 -4.94 34.85 24.52
CA LEU A 10 -5.05 34.76 23.09
C LEU A 10 -4.88 36.14 22.47
N THR A 11 -3.95 36.27 21.52
CA THR A 11 -3.74 37.56 20.83
C THR A 11 -5.02 38.00 20.11
N GLU A 12 -5.24 39.29 19.98
CA GLU A 12 -6.42 39.85 19.29
C GLU A 12 -6.56 39.35 17.86
N GLU A 13 -5.45 39.06 17.16
CA GLU A 13 -5.46 38.42 15.85
C GLU A 13 -6.04 36.99 15.87
N PHE A 14 -5.69 36.23 16.92
CA PHE A 14 -6.21 34.86 17.06
C PHE A 14 -7.70 34.86 17.39
N LYS A 15 -8.16 35.81 18.23
CA LYS A 15 -9.58 36.03 18.53
C LYS A 15 -10.35 36.39 17.27
N LYS A 16 -9.81 37.30 16.44
CA LYS A 16 -10.42 37.73 15.17
C LYS A 16 -10.48 36.58 14.15
N THR A 17 -9.47 35.72 14.15
CA THR A 17 -9.46 34.51 13.28
C THR A 17 -10.50 33.48 13.74
N LEU A 18 -10.69 33.31 15.04
CA LEU A 18 -11.74 32.45 15.61
C LEU A 18 -13.16 32.97 15.31
N GLU A 19 -13.36 34.31 15.36
CA GLU A 19 -14.65 34.91 14.97
C GLU A 19 -14.99 34.78 13.49
N MET A 20 -13.97 34.71 12.62
CA MET A 20 -14.14 34.47 11.19
C MET A 20 -14.33 32.99 10.84
N THR A 21 -13.98 32.05 11.72
CA THR A 21 -14.20 30.63 11.55
C THR A 21 -15.59 30.25 12.04
N LYS A 22 -16.43 29.71 11.15
CA LYS A 22 -17.74 29.19 11.51
C LYS A 22 -17.55 27.94 12.38
N ILE A 23 -17.73 28.10 13.70
CA ILE A 23 -17.77 26.97 14.63
C ILE A 23 -19.12 26.29 14.50
N ILE A 24 -19.11 25.00 14.24
CA ILE A 24 -20.32 24.16 14.14
C ILE A 24 -20.26 23.18 15.30
N ASP A 25 -21.25 23.23 16.18
CA ASP A 25 -21.42 22.22 17.22
C ASP A 25 -21.85 20.90 16.58
N MET A 26 -21.16 19.82 16.92
CA MET A 26 -21.43 18.48 16.38
C MET A 26 -21.30 17.45 17.50
N GLU A 27 -22.24 16.53 17.55
CA GLU A 27 -22.16 15.38 18.44
C GLU A 27 -21.01 14.47 18.05
N VAL A 28 -20.17 14.10 19.01
CA VAL A 28 -18.98 13.25 18.76
C VAL A 28 -19.37 11.91 18.14
N ASP A 29 -20.47 11.33 18.59
CA ASP A 29 -20.96 10.04 18.08
C ASP A 29 -21.34 10.10 16.60
N ASP A 30 -21.94 11.18 16.15
CA ASP A 30 -22.35 11.36 14.76
C ASP A 30 -21.15 11.59 13.84
N GLU A 31 -20.15 12.37 14.30
CA GLU A 31 -18.92 12.57 13.56
C GLU A 31 -18.09 11.30 13.50
N LEU A 32 -17.99 10.54 14.59
CA LEU A 32 -17.30 9.25 14.60
C LEU A 32 -17.95 8.25 13.62
N LYS A 33 -19.28 8.13 13.64
CA LYS A 33 -20.01 7.24 12.69
C LYS A 33 -19.76 7.65 11.25
N ARG A 34 -19.88 8.93 10.94
CA ARG A 34 -19.68 9.48 9.59
C ARG A 34 -18.25 9.26 9.10
N SER A 35 -17.26 9.59 9.92
CA SER A 35 -15.85 9.45 9.60
C SER A 35 -15.46 7.97 9.45
N PHE A 36 -15.98 7.08 10.32
CA PHE A 36 -15.74 5.65 10.25
C PHE A 36 -16.31 5.03 8.97
N ILE A 37 -17.53 5.39 8.59
CA ILE A 37 -18.15 4.91 7.34
C ILE A 37 -17.35 5.39 6.13
N ALA A 38 -16.96 6.67 6.09
CA ALA A 38 -16.15 7.22 5.01
C ALA A 38 -14.81 6.50 4.90
N TYR A 39 -14.13 6.25 6.02
CA TYR A 39 -12.87 5.51 6.08
C TYR A 39 -13.05 4.05 5.62
N ALA A 40 -14.05 3.35 6.12
CA ALA A 40 -14.33 1.96 5.76
C ALA A 40 -14.62 1.81 4.25
N MET A 41 -15.40 2.72 3.69
CA MET A 41 -15.68 2.74 2.25
C MET A 41 -14.42 3.03 1.42
N ALA A 42 -13.59 3.97 1.85
CA ALA A 42 -12.33 4.27 1.18
C ALA A 42 -11.39 3.06 1.18
N VAL A 43 -11.24 2.38 2.34
CA VAL A 43 -10.43 1.16 2.45
C VAL A 43 -10.97 0.04 1.56
N ASN A 44 -12.29 -0.20 1.58
CA ASN A 44 -12.87 -1.23 0.74
C ASN A 44 -12.63 -0.96 -0.76
N LYS A 45 -12.94 0.26 -1.22
CA LYS A 45 -12.84 0.63 -2.64
C LYS A 45 -11.39 0.70 -3.15
N SER A 46 -10.47 1.23 -2.37
CA SER A 46 -9.10 1.54 -2.82
C SER A 46 -8.02 0.58 -2.34
N ARG A 47 -8.35 -0.40 -1.50
CA ARG A 47 -7.35 -1.29 -0.91
C ARG A 47 -7.76 -2.76 -0.86
N ALA A 48 -8.98 -3.07 -0.39
CA ALA A 48 -9.36 -4.43 -0.02
C ALA A 48 -9.97 -5.22 -1.16
N ILE A 49 -10.82 -4.59 -1.99
CA ILE A 49 -11.57 -5.28 -3.04
C ILE A 49 -10.74 -5.39 -4.32
N PRO A 50 -10.56 -6.62 -4.85
CA PRO A 50 -9.92 -6.83 -6.15
C PRO A 50 -10.79 -6.26 -7.29
N ASP A 51 -10.15 -5.85 -8.37
CA ASP A 51 -10.84 -5.45 -9.60
C ASP A 51 -11.47 -6.68 -10.27
N VAL A 52 -12.73 -6.56 -10.70
CA VAL A 52 -13.48 -7.67 -11.33
C VAL A 52 -12.87 -8.13 -12.66
N ARG A 53 -12.12 -7.27 -13.33
CA ARG A 53 -11.55 -7.54 -14.66
C ARG A 53 -10.32 -8.45 -14.59
N ASP A 54 -9.45 -8.23 -13.62
CA ASP A 54 -8.13 -8.90 -13.52
C ASP A 54 -7.85 -9.52 -12.14
N GLY A 55 -8.74 -9.33 -11.17
CA GLY A 55 -8.55 -9.85 -9.81
C GLY A 55 -7.47 -9.14 -9.00
N LEU A 56 -6.89 -8.06 -9.51
CA LEU A 56 -5.80 -7.37 -8.83
C LEU A 56 -6.31 -6.32 -7.85
N LYS A 57 -5.70 -6.29 -6.68
CA LYS A 57 -5.81 -5.16 -5.77
C LYS A 57 -4.89 -4.01 -6.23
N PRO A 58 -5.15 -2.76 -5.82
CA PRO A 58 -4.32 -1.63 -6.22
C PRO A 58 -2.82 -1.80 -5.91
N VAL A 59 -2.47 -2.45 -4.79
CA VAL A 59 -1.07 -2.74 -4.45
C VAL A 59 -0.41 -3.70 -5.44
N HIS A 60 -1.13 -4.75 -5.87
CA HIS A 60 -0.62 -5.72 -6.86
C HIS A 60 -0.32 -5.03 -8.19
N ARG A 61 -1.23 -4.19 -8.65
CA ARG A 61 -1.08 -3.43 -9.90
C ARG A 61 0.14 -2.49 -9.85
N ARG A 62 0.35 -1.82 -8.71
CA ARG A 62 1.50 -0.93 -8.51
C ARG A 62 2.83 -1.69 -8.48
N ILE A 63 2.85 -2.89 -7.89
CA ILE A 63 4.03 -3.76 -7.90
C ILE A 63 4.37 -4.18 -9.33
N LEU A 64 3.41 -4.72 -10.08
CA LEU A 64 3.62 -5.16 -11.46
C LEU A 64 4.02 -3.98 -12.36
N TYR A 65 3.40 -2.83 -12.20
CA TYR A 65 3.77 -1.63 -12.96
C TYR A 65 5.18 -1.14 -12.62
N SER A 66 5.60 -1.17 -11.34
CA SER A 66 6.98 -0.87 -10.95
C SER A 66 7.98 -1.85 -11.58
N MET A 67 7.64 -3.15 -11.63
CA MET A 67 8.47 -4.16 -12.28
C MET A 67 8.56 -3.91 -13.80
N HIS A 68 7.47 -3.51 -14.43
CA HIS A 68 7.42 -3.13 -15.86
C HIS A 68 8.34 -1.93 -16.15
N GLU A 69 8.23 -0.82 -15.38
CA GLU A 69 9.12 0.33 -15.53
C GLU A 69 10.60 -0.01 -15.34
N MET A 70 10.89 -0.99 -14.46
CA MET A 70 12.26 -1.47 -14.24
C MET A 70 12.73 -2.45 -15.34
N GLY A 71 11.88 -2.82 -16.30
CA GLY A 71 12.18 -3.76 -17.37
C GLY A 71 12.42 -5.19 -16.86
N LEU A 72 11.73 -5.62 -15.77
CA LEU A 72 11.91 -6.93 -15.14
C LEU A 72 10.99 -8.00 -15.77
N TYR A 73 11.14 -8.21 -17.06
CA TYR A 73 10.39 -9.20 -17.82
C TYR A 73 10.88 -10.62 -17.57
N ASN A 74 10.10 -11.60 -17.99
CA ASN A 74 10.38 -13.02 -17.82
C ASN A 74 11.73 -13.47 -18.43
N ASP A 75 12.16 -12.84 -19.52
CA ASP A 75 13.42 -13.10 -20.19
C ASP A 75 14.64 -12.40 -19.54
N LYS A 76 14.44 -11.57 -18.55
CA LYS A 76 15.49 -10.77 -17.89
C LYS A 76 16.01 -11.44 -16.62
N ALA A 77 17.15 -10.93 -16.14
CA ALA A 77 17.75 -11.40 -14.90
C ALA A 77 16.88 -11.01 -13.68
N PHE A 78 16.85 -11.89 -12.69
CA PHE A 78 16.24 -11.62 -11.40
C PHE A 78 16.81 -10.38 -10.72
N ARG A 79 15.97 -9.70 -9.94
CA ARG A 79 16.36 -8.56 -9.11
C ARG A 79 15.90 -8.76 -7.68
N LYS A 80 16.65 -8.20 -6.73
CA LYS A 80 16.29 -8.25 -5.30
C LYS A 80 14.90 -7.65 -5.08
N CYS A 81 14.05 -8.37 -4.35
CA CYS A 81 12.70 -7.91 -4.01
C CYS A 81 12.73 -6.57 -3.27
N ALA A 82 13.74 -6.34 -2.42
CA ALA A 82 13.93 -5.07 -1.72
C ALA A 82 14.02 -3.86 -2.67
N ARG A 83 14.59 -4.02 -3.86
CA ARG A 83 14.68 -2.95 -4.86
C ARG A 83 13.31 -2.64 -5.45
N ILE A 84 12.52 -3.66 -5.77
CA ILE A 84 11.17 -3.51 -6.32
C ILE A 84 10.25 -2.87 -5.29
N VAL A 85 10.32 -3.33 -4.04
CA VAL A 85 9.56 -2.74 -2.92
C VAL A 85 9.91 -1.27 -2.74
N GLY A 86 11.21 -0.92 -2.76
CA GLY A 86 11.67 0.46 -2.63
C GLY A 86 11.20 1.37 -3.76
N ASP A 87 11.26 0.90 -5.01
CA ASP A 87 10.78 1.64 -6.17
C ASP A 87 9.27 1.85 -6.13
N CYS A 88 8.51 0.79 -5.85
CA CYS A 88 7.06 0.84 -5.70
C CYS A 88 6.63 1.81 -4.60
N MET A 89 7.27 1.77 -3.43
CA MET A 89 6.99 2.70 -2.33
C MET A 89 7.29 4.14 -2.70
N GLY A 90 8.46 4.37 -3.29
CA GLY A 90 8.92 5.73 -3.60
C GLY A 90 8.08 6.45 -4.65
N LYS A 91 7.50 5.71 -5.59
CA LYS A 91 6.76 6.29 -6.72
C LYS A 91 5.24 6.20 -6.57
N PHE A 92 4.73 5.07 -6.09
CA PHE A 92 3.31 4.72 -6.28
C PHE A 92 2.54 4.41 -4.99
N HIS A 93 3.22 3.97 -3.93
CA HIS A 93 2.53 3.42 -2.76
C HIS A 93 3.12 3.94 -1.44
N PRO A 94 2.64 5.10 -0.92
CA PRO A 94 3.18 5.75 0.28
C PRO A 94 2.74 5.03 1.57
N HIS A 95 3.13 3.76 1.73
CA HIS A 95 2.86 2.90 2.89
C HIS A 95 4.13 2.13 3.28
N GLY A 96 4.06 1.35 4.36
CA GLY A 96 5.22 0.58 4.84
C GLY A 96 5.71 -0.49 3.86
N ASP A 97 7.01 -0.73 3.87
CA ASP A 97 7.71 -1.71 3.02
C ASP A 97 7.23 -3.14 3.23
N SER A 98 6.94 -3.52 4.48
CA SER A 98 6.43 -4.85 4.82
C SER A 98 5.13 -5.17 4.07
N SER A 99 4.18 -4.23 4.02
CA SER A 99 2.90 -4.44 3.35
C SER A 99 3.04 -4.65 1.84
N VAL A 100 3.98 -3.94 1.21
CA VAL A 100 4.29 -4.09 -0.22
C VAL A 100 4.99 -5.41 -0.47
N TYR A 101 5.96 -5.77 0.41
CA TYR A 101 6.67 -7.04 0.28
C TYR A 101 5.75 -8.25 0.47
N ASP A 102 4.87 -8.23 1.47
CA ASP A 102 3.90 -9.31 1.70
C ASP A 102 2.96 -9.49 0.50
N ALA A 103 2.55 -8.40 -0.14
CA ALA A 103 1.76 -8.47 -1.36
C ALA A 103 2.55 -9.06 -2.53
N LEU A 104 3.82 -8.68 -2.71
CA LEU A 104 4.71 -9.24 -3.72
C LEU A 104 4.95 -10.75 -3.50
N VAL A 105 5.19 -11.16 -2.25
CA VAL A 105 5.36 -12.57 -1.89
C VAL A 105 4.14 -13.39 -2.30
N ARG A 106 2.94 -12.91 -2.03
CA ARG A 106 1.70 -13.62 -2.41
C ARG A 106 1.53 -13.78 -3.92
N LEU A 107 2.01 -12.84 -4.71
CA LEU A 107 1.98 -12.94 -6.18
C LEU A 107 2.93 -14.01 -6.73
N ALA A 108 3.93 -14.42 -5.94
CA ALA A 108 4.90 -15.45 -6.30
C ALA A 108 4.58 -16.84 -5.72
N GLN A 109 3.59 -16.94 -4.80
CA GLN A 109 3.24 -18.20 -4.15
C GLN A 109 2.23 -18.99 -4.99
N ASP A 110 2.62 -20.15 -5.50
CA ASP A 110 1.78 -21.07 -6.28
C ASP A 110 0.65 -21.73 -5.46
N PHE A 111 0.83 -21.80 -4.14
CA PHE A 111 -0.21 -22.29 -3.21
C PHE A 111 -1.21 -21.22 -2.77
N THR A 112 -0.95 -19.95 -3.04
CA THR A 112 -1.84 -18.84 -2.69
C THR A 112 -2.64 -18.36 -3.90
N ILE A 113 -2.06 -18.40 -5.09
CA ILE A 113 -2.66 -17.92 -6.33
C ILE A 113 -2.53 -18.98 -7.42
N ASN A 114 -3.61 -19.26 -8.16
CA ASN A 114 -3.62 -20.28 -9.18
C ASN A 114 -2.63 -20.04 -10.33
N PHE A 115 -2.42 -18.76 -10.66
CA PHE A 115 -1.49 -18.35 -11.71
C PHE A 115 -0.56 -17.29 -11.11
N PRO A 116 0.63 -17.68 -10.66
CA PRO A 116 1.62 -16.74 -10.17
C PRO A 116 1.93 -15.68 -11.22
N LEU A 117 2.01 -14.42 -10.78
CA LEU A 117 2.35 -13.29 -11.64
C LEU A 117 3.80 -12.85 -11.47
N VAL A 118 4.46 -13.40 -10.47
CA VAL A 118 5.86 -13.12 -10.13
C VAL A 118 6.61 -14.45 -10.08
N ASP A 119 7.68 -14.54 -10.85
CA ASP A 119 8.66 -15.62 -10.77
C ASP A 119 9.65 -15.31 -9.66
N GLY A 120 9.62 -16.09 -8.59
CA GLY A 120 10.39 -15.89 -7.36
C GLY A 120 11.59 -16.82 -7.26
N HIS A 121 12.76 -16.29 -6.91
CA HIS A 121 13.96 -17.05 -6.62
C HIS A 121 14.38 -16.86 -5.16
N GLY A 122 14.35 -17.95 -4.40
CA GLY A 122 14.62 -17.98 -2.96
C GLY A 122 13.45 -18.55 -2.16
N ASN A 123 13.41 -18.23 -0.87
CA ASN A 123 12.34 -18.69 0.02
C ASN A 123 11.19 -17.67 0.07
N PHE A 124 10.06 -18.02 -0.52
CA PHE A 124 8.81 -17.24 -0.50
C PHE A 124 7.77 -17.80 0.47
N GLY A 125 8.19 -18.62 1.43
CA GLY A 125 7.29 -19.24 2.40
C GLY A 125 6.86 -20.65 1.99
N SER A 126 6.04 -21.28 2.82
CA SER A 126 5.52 -22.63 2.59
C SER A 126 4.03 -22.73 2.92
N VAL A 127 3.39 -23.82 2.46
CA VAL A 127 2.02 -24.18 2.80
C VAL A 127 1.86 -24.42 4.31
N ASP A 128 2.93 -24.90 4.96
CA ASP A 128 2.95 -25.19 6.39
C ASP A 128 3.01 -23.94 7.28
N GLY A 129 3.06 -22.76 6.67
CA GLY A 129 3.02 -21.48 7.37
C GLY A 129 4.39 -20.83 7.65
N ASP A 130 5.47 -21.37 7.10
CA ASP A 130 6.77 -20.72 7.19
C ASP A 130 6.75 -19.36 6.48
N PRO A 131 7.27 -18.31 7.10
CA PRO A 131 7.32 -16.99 6.49
C PRO A 131 8.34 -16.93 5.34
N ALA A 132 8.11 -16.03 4.40
CA ALA A 132 9.11 -15.72 3.39
C ALA A 132 10.38 -15.13 4.02
N ALA A 133 11.52 -15.39 3.40
CA ALA A 133 12.78 -14.75 3.79
C ALA A 133 12.70 -13.23 3.57
N ALA A 134 13.52 -12.45 4.26
CA ALA A 134 13.53 -11.00 4.11
C ALA A 134 13.83 -10.59 2.65
N SER A 135 13.22 -9.49 2.20
CA SER A 135 13.25 -8.98 0.83
C SER A 135 14.66 -8.76 0.25
N ARG A 136 15.66 -8.58 1.13
CA ARG A 136 17.07 -8.44 0.75
C ARG A 136 17.71 -9.75 0.28
N TYR A 137 17.13 -10.89 0.64
CA TYR A 137 17.64 -12.21 0.25
C TYR A 137 16.92 -12.80 -0.96
N THR A 138 15.64 -12.52 -1.10
CA THR A 138 14.82 -13.01 -2.21
C THR A 138 15.00 -12.16 -3.46
N GLU A 139 14.83 -12.81 -4.61
CA GLU A 139 14.89 -12.17 -5.93
C GLU A 139 13.65 -12.52 -6.72
N CYS A 140 13.25 -11.66 -7.63
CA CYS A 140 12.11 -11.95 -8.50
C CYS A 140 12.16 -11.20 -9.84
N ARG A 141 11.29 -11.60 -10.73
CA ARG A 141 10.98 -10.99 -12.02
C ARG A 141 9.51 -11.27 -12.36
N MET A 142 8.97 -10.64 -13.40
CA MET A 142 7.61 -10.94 -13.83
C MET A 142 7.51 -12.32 -14.46
N GLU A 143 6.38 -12.98 -14.22
CA GLU A 143 5.96 -14.13 -15.02
C GLU A 143 5.39 -13.66 -16.36
N ARG A 144 5.41 -14.55 -17.36
CA ARG A 144 4.90 -14.25 -18.70
C ARG A 144 3.44 -13.79 -18.71
N LEU A 145 2.62 -14.38 -17.85
CA LEU A 145 1.22 -13.98 -17.71
C LEU A 145 1.06 -12.54 -17.22
N ALA A 146 1.97 -12.07 -16.37
CA ALA A 146 1.95 -10.68 -15.90
C ALA A 146 2.30 -9.68 -17.01
N GLU A 147 3.13 -10.09 -17.98
CA GLU A 147 3.43 -9.27 -19.16
C GLU A 147 2.20 -9.08 -20.04
N GLU A 148 1.45 -10.15 -20.30
CA GLU A 148 0.19 -10.10 -21.06
C GLU A 148 -0.86 -9.19 -20.41
N LEU A 149 -0.90 -9.13 -19.06
CA LEU A 149 -1.79 -8.20 -18.33
C LEU A 149 -1.39 -6.72 -18.47
N LEU A 150 -0.16 -6.45 -18.88
CA LEU A 150 0.39 -5.10 -19.01
C LEU A 150 0.50 -4.63 -20.47
N ASP A 151 0.25 -5.50 -21.44
CA ASP A 151 0.41 -5.23 -22.87
C ASP A 151 -0.49 -4.08 -23.37
N ASP A 152 -1.67 -3.90 -22.77
CA ASP A 152 -2.61 -2.83 -23.11
C ASP A 152 -2.33 -1.49 -22.40
N LEU A 153 -1.24 -1.39 -21.63
CA LEU A 153 -0.88 -0.16 -20.92
C LEU A 153 0.02 0.79 -21.72
N LEU A 154 0.42 0.36 -22.92
CA LEU A 154 1.23 1.12 -23.88
C LEU A 154 0.37 1.50 -25.07
#